data_72c5c29759585c1cf0e17f48e26a9aa6
#
_entry.id   72c5c29759585c1cf0e17f48e26a9aa6
#
_cell.length_a   1.000
_cell.length_b   1.000
_cell.length_c   1.000
_cell.angle_alpha   90.00
_cell.angle_beta   90.00
_cell.angle_gamma   90.00
#
_symmetry.space_group_name_H-M   'P 1'
#
loop_
_entity.id
_entity.type
_entity.pdbx_description
1 polymer ?
#
loop_
_entity_poly.entity_id
_entity_poly.type
_entity_poly.pdbx_seq_one_letter_code
_entity_poly.pdbx_strand_id
1 'polypeptide(L)'
;DRLNSVAWPEALLDWRPARVSEAIAADLADLGIRPDASRPQQVPLEGDSLFGALYVLEGSALGARLLLARAESIGLSAGFGARHLALLGSNIDGWRGFLARLEQVEPFDLEMALEGSLATFHSARLAFGAT
;
A
#
# COMPACT_ATOMS: atom_id res chain seq x y z
N ASP A 1 2.79 8.57 -8.43
CA ASP A 1 3.05 7.83 -7.19
C ASP A 1 4.21 8.46 -6.42
N ARG A 2 3.94 8.95 -5.21
CA ARG A 2 4.93 9.65 -4.38
C ARG A 2 6.09 8.73 -3.95
N LEU A 3 5.85 7.42 -3.87
CA LEU A 3 6.89 6.48 -3.48
C LEU A 3 8.03 6.38 -4.50
N ASN A 4 7.78 6.75 -5.75
CA ASN A 4 8.81 6.74 -6.78
C ASN A 4 9.89 7.82 -6.57
N SER A 5 9.59 8.87 -5.81
CA SER A 5 10.50 9.98 -5.56
C SER A 5 11.10 9.99 -4.15
N VAL A 6 10.82 8.96 -3.36
CA VAL A 6 11.30 8.85 -1.99
C VAL A 6 12.79 8.51 -1.94
N ALA A 7 13.52 9.18 -1.05
CA ALA A 7 14.88 8.76 -0.71
C ALA A 7 14.81 7.54 0.22
N TRP A 8 15.23 6.39 -0.29
CA TRP A 8 15.12 5.13 0.44
C TRP A 8 16.15 5.06 1.58
N PRO A 9 15.71 4.77 2.80
CA PRO A 9 16.64 4.58 3.91
C PRO A 9 17.51 3.34 3.72
N GLU A 10 18.63 3.31 4.43
CA GLU A 10 19.62 2.24 4.31
C GLU A 10 19.00 0.83 4.49
N ALA A 11 18.11 0.68 5.45
CA ALA A 11 17.45 -0.61 5.72
C ALA A 11 16.60 -1.11 4.56
N LEU A 12 16.20 -0.24 3.64
CA LEU A 12 15.32 -0.56 2.49
C LEU A 12 16.01 -0.39 1.14
N LEU A 13 17.34 -0.29 1.09
CA LEU A 13 18.05 -0.05 -0.17
C LEU A 13 17.85 -1.18 -1.20
N ASP A 14 17.72 -2.42 -0.73
CA ASP A 14 17.53 -3.61 -1.56
C ASP A 14 16.08 -4.12 -1.57
N TRP A 15 15.14 -3.34 -1.07
CA TRP A 15 13.73 -3.71 -0.97
C TRP A 15 12.86 -2.62 -1.60
N ARG A 16 11.75 -3.03 -2.20
CA ARG A 16 10.77 -2.10 -2.77
C ARG A 16 9.35 -2.60 -2.49
N PRO A 17 8.39 -1.67 -2.33
CA PRO A 17 6.99 -2.04 -2.17
C PRO A 17 6.42 -2.65 -3.45
N ALA A 18 5.32 -3.38 -3.31
CA ALA A 18 4.55 -3.84 -4.44
C ALA A 18 4.05 -2.64 -5.25
N ARG A 19 4.18 -2.71 -6.57
CA ARG A 19 3.71 -1.67 -7.49
C ARG A 19 2.30 -2.00 -7.93
N VAL A 20 1.31 -1.32 -7.34
CA VAL A 20 -0.09 -1.60 -7.61
C VAL A 20 -0.78 -0.53 -8.47
N SER A 21 -0.14 0.60 -8.72
CA SER A 21 -0.75 1.72 -9.45
C SER A 21 -1.26 1.33 -10.83
N GLU A 22 -0.46 0.58 -11.59
CA GLU A 22 -0.86 0.12 -12.92
C GLU A 22 -2.01 -0.88 -12.85
N ALA A 23 -1.97 -1.79 -11.89
CA ALA A 23 -3.03 -2.77 -11.68
C ALA A 23 -4.34 -2.08 -11.30
N ILE A 24 -4.29 -1.08 -10.44
CA ILE A 24 -5.47 -0.29 -10.05
C ILE A 24 -6.03 0.44 -11.26
N ALA A 25 -5.18 1.07 -12.07
CA ALA A 25 -5.64 1.77 -13.28
C ALA A 25 -6.33 0.82 -14.25
N ALA A 26 -5.79 -0.38 -14.44
CA ALA A 26 -6.39 -1.40 -15.30
C ALA A 26 -7.73 -1.90 -14.73
N ASP A 27 -7.82 -2.09 -13.41
CA ASP A 27 -9.04 -2.50 -12.75
C ASP A 27 -10.14 -1.44 -12.88
N LEU A 28 -9.81 -0.17 -12.72
CA LEU A 28 -10.76 0.92 -12.93
C LEU A 28 -11.26 0.95 -14.36
N ALA A 29 -10.38 0.74 -15.34
CA ALA A 29 -10.77 0.66 -16.74
C ALA A 29 -11.71 -0.51 -17.01
N ASP A 30 -11.42 -1.69 -16.42
CA ASP A 30 -12.29 -2.87 -16.54
C ASP A 30 -13.69 -2.61 -16.03
N LEU A 31 -13.80 -1.84 -14.94
CA LEU A 31 -15.07 -1.54 -14.29
C LEU A 31 -15.76 -0.29 -14.87
N GLY A 32 -15.16 0.37 -15.85
CA GLY A 32 -15.70 1.58 -16.45
C GLY A 32 -15.72 2.78 -15.50
N ILE A 33 -14.85 2.79 -14.50
CA ILE A 33 -14.77 3.84 -13.47
C ILE A 33 -13.65 4.80 -13.84
N ARG A 34 -13.97 6.10 -13.85
CA ARG A 34 -12.94 7.14 -14.03
C ARG A 34 -12.27 7.42 -12.70
N PRO A 35 -10.92 7.53 -12.68
CA PRO A 35 -10.23 7.97 -11.48
C PRO A 35 -10.74 9.34 -11.02
N ASP A 36 -10.91 9.48 -9.71
CA ASP A 36 -11.27 10.76 -9.12
C ASP A 36 -10.09 11.73 -9.25
N ALA A 37 -10.39 12.98 -9.68
CA ALA A 37 -9.39 14.04 -9.80
C ALA A 37 -9.06 14.71 -8.47
N SER A 38 -9.62 14.24 -7.36
CA SER A 38 -9.33 14.80 -6.03
C SER A 38 -7.84 14.68 -5.69
N ARG A 39 -7.34 15.65 -4.94
CA ARG A 39 -5.95 15.63 -4.53
C ARG A 39 -5.72 14.55 -3.47
N PRO A 40 -4.69 13.71 -3.63
CA PRO A 40 -4.36 12.75 -2.58
C PRO A 40 -3.98 13.48 -1.30
N GLN A 41 -4.30 12.86 -0.16
CA GLN A 41 -3.89 13.35 1.14
C GLN A 41 -2.37 13.34 1.25
N GLN A 42 -1.83 14.35 1.93
CA GLN A 42 -0.41 14.42 2.22
C GLN A 42 -0.08 13.46 3.36
N VAL A 43 0.62 12.39 3.04
CA VAL A 43 1.14 11.45 4.03
C VAL A 43 2.64 11.73 4.20
N PRO A 44 3.13 11.92 5.44
CA PRO A 44 4.56 12.13 5.62
C PRO A 44 5.33 10.86 5.23
N LEU A 45 6.33 11.02 4.36
CA LEU A 45 7.19 9.94 3.88
C LEU A 45 8.66 10.19 4.19
N GLU A 46 8.94 11.14 5.07
CA GLU A 46 10.28 11.54 5.46
C GLU A 46 10.70 10.79 6.73
N GLY A 47 11.98 10.39 6.78
CA GLY A 47 12.50 9.69 7.94
C GLY A 47 11.71 8.42 8.26
N ASP A 48 11.52 8.14 9.53
CA ASP A 48 10.86 6.92 9.98
C ASP A 48 9.34 6.92 9.76
N SER A 49 8.74 8.06 9.37
CA SER A 49 7.33 8.07 8.95
C SER A 49 7.10 7.21 7.71
N LEU A 50 8.10 7.08 6.84
CA LEU A 50 8.04 6.18 5.69
C LEU A 50 7.80 4.72 6.12
N PHE A 51 8.48 4.26 7.17
CA PHE A 51 8.28 2.89 7.68
C PHE A 51 6.85 2.68 8.14
N GLY A 52 6.25 3.68 8.80
CA GLY A 52 4.86 3.60 9.23
C GLY A 52 3.88 3.53 8.06
N ALA A 53 4.08 4.35 7.04
CA ALA A 53 3.26 4.32 5.84
C ALA A 53 3.37 2.98 5.12
N LEU A 54 4.58 2.47 4.96
CA LEU A 54 4.82 1.17 4.31
C LEU A 54 4.26 0.01 5.12
N TYR A 55 4.30 0.09 6.46
CA TYR A 55 3.71 -0.93 7.32
C TYR A 55 2.22 -1.09 7.02
N VAL A 56 1.50 0.02 6.85
CA VAL A 56 0.08 -0.02 6.50
C VAL A 56 -0.13 -0.54 5.08
N LEU A 57 0.60 0.00 4.11
CA LEU A 57 0.42 -0.35 2.70
C LEU A 57 0.80 -1.80 2.41
N GLU A 58 1.97 -2.24 2.86
CA GLU A 58 2.44 -3.60 2.62
C GLU A 58 1.68 -4.62 3.47
N GLY A 59 1.27 -4.24 4.67
CA GLY A 59 0.44 -5.08 5.53
C GLY A 59 -0.92 -5.40 4.93
N SER A 60 -1.38 -4.60 3.99
CA SER A 60 -2.63 -4.87 3.27
C SER A 60 -2.60 -6.18 2.47
N ALA A 61 -1.41 -6.71 2.18
CA ALA A 61 -1.26 -8.02 1.56
C ALA A 61 -1.96 -9.13 2.34
N LEU A 62 -1.99 -9.00 3.68
CA LEU A 62 -2.61 -10.01 4.53
C LEU A 62 -4.13 -10.13 4.29
N GLY A 63 -4.80 -9.00 4.01
CA GLY A 63 -6.24 -9.00 3.75
C GLY A 63 -6.60 -9.14 2.28
N ALA A 64 -5.64 -8.95 1.38
CA ALA A 64 -5.92 -8.90 -0.05
C ALA A 64 -6.43 -10.25 -0.60
N ARG A 65 -5.96 -11.37 -0.06
CA ARG A 65 -6.42 -12.70 -0.46
C ARG A 65 -7.89 -12.91 -0.14
N LEU A 66 -8.32 -12.46 1.04
CA LEU A 66 -9.72 -12.55 1.44
C LEU A 66 -10.59 -11.66 0.55
N LEU A 67 -10.13 -10.45 0.27
CA LEU A 67 -10.85 -9.52 -0.61
C LEU A 67 -10.91 -10.06 -2.05
N LEU A 68 -9.85 -10.69 -2.53
CA LEU A 68 -9.84 -11.33 -3.85
C LEU A 68 -10.92 -12.42 -3.93
N ALA A 69 -10.99 -13.29 -2.92
CA ALA A 69 -12.01 -14.34 -2.89
C ALA A 69 -13.43 -13.76 -2.95
N ARG A 70 -13.66 -12.65 -2.23
CA ARG A 70 -14.95 -11.95 -2.28
C ARG A 70 -15.21 -11.32 -3.65
N ALA A 71 -14.19 -10.72 -4.25
CA ALA A 71 -14.30 -10.15 -5.59
C ALA A 71 -14.62 -11.23 -6.64
N GLU A 72 -13.99 -12.40 -6.51
CA GLU A 72 -14.26 -13.55 -7.39
C GLU A 72 -15.71 -14.02 -7.27
N SER A 73 -16.29 -13.95 -6.07
CA SER A 73 -17.67 -14.36 -5.86
C SER A 73 -18.68 -13.47 -6.56
N ILE A 74 -18.30 -12.27 -6.98
CA ILE A 74 -19.16 -11.34 -7.73
C ILE A 74 -18.72 -11.20 -9.18
N GLY A 75 -17.87 -12.10 -9.67
CA GLY A 75 -17.49 -12.16 -11.08
C GLY A 75 -16.23 -11.41 -11.48
N LEU A 76 -15.50 -10.85 -10.52
CA LEU A 76 -14.19 -10.24 -10.77
C LEU A 76 -13.08 -11.30 -10.67
N SER A 77 -11.89 -10.96 -11.12
CA SER A 77 -10.77 -11.92 -11.11
C SER A 77 -9.42 -11.20 -11.14
N ALA A 78 -8.37 -11.99 -10.98
CA ALA A 78 -7.00 -11.52 -11.13
C ALA A 78 -6.69 -10.96 -12.53
N GLY A 79 -7.50 -11.26 -13.52
CA GLY A 79 -7.39 -10.74 -14.90
C GLY A 79 -8.41 -9.68 -15.24
N PHE A 80 -9.37 -9.41 -14.36
CA PHE A 80 -10.45 -8.45 -14.61
C PHE A 80 -11.00 -7.86 -13.31
N GLY A 81 -10.72 -6.60 -13.06
CA GLY A 81 -11.32 -5.81 -11.98
C GLY A 81 -10.69 -6.03 -10.60
N ALA A 82 -9.90 -7.08 -10.40
CA ALA A 82 -9.28 -7.40 -9.11
C ALA A 82 -7.79 -7.71 -9.22
N ARG A 83 -7.12 -7.16 -10.23
CA ARG A 83 -5.68 -7.35 -10.46
C ARG A 83 -4.85 -6.90 -9.26
N HIS A 84 -5.18 -5.72 -8.70
CA HIS A 84 -4.42 -5.18 -7.56
C HIS A 84 -4.54 -6.07 -6.31
N LEU A 85 -5.70 -6.71 -6.09
CA LEU A 85 -5.89 -7.63 -4.98
C LEU A 85 -5.06 -8.90 -5.15
N ALA A 86 -5.01 -9.44 -6.37
CA ALA A 86 -4.18 -10.59 -6.67
C ALA A 86 -2.69 -10.27 -6.50
N LEU A 87 -2.27 -9.11 -6.97
CA LEU A 87 -0.88 -8.66 -6.86
C LEU A 87 -0.47 -8.50 -5.39
N LEU A 88 -1.28 -7.80 -4.59
CA LEU A 88 -1.03 -7.64 -3.16
C LEU A 88 -1.06 -8.97 -2.41
N GLY A 89 -2.06 -9.80 -2.68
CA GLY A 89 -2.23 -11.10 -2.03
C GLY A 89 -1.09 -12.07 -2.33
N SER A 90 -0.39 -11.89 -3.46
CA SER A 90 0.78 -12.70 -3.81
C SER A 90 2.08 -12.16 -3.21
N ASN A 91 2.06 -10.99 -2.57
CA ASN A 91 3.25 -10.29 -2.09
C ASN A 91 3.55 -10.55 -0.60
N ILE A 92 3.24 -11.73 -0.09
CA ILE A 92 3.51 -12.07 1.32
C ILE A 92 5.01 -12.07 1.62
N ASP A 93 5.83 -12.52 0.68
CA ASP A 93 7.29 -12.51 0.86
C ASP A 93 7.84 -11.08 0.91
N GLY A 94 7.28 -10.16 0.13
CA GLY A 94 7.61 -8.73 0.23
C GLY A 94 7.27 -8.16 1.60
N TRP A 95 6.11 -8.51 2.15
CA TRP A 95 5.70 -8.12 3.49
C TRP A 95 6.65 -8.65 4.56
N ARG A 96 6.97 -9.95 4.50
CA ARG A 96 7.91 -10.56 5.44
C ARG A 96 9.31 -9.94 5.32
N GLY A 97 9.75 -9.67 4.11
CA GLY A 97 11.01 -8.99 3.87
C GLY A 97 11.05 -7.58 4.46
N PHE A 98 9.95 -6.85 4.35
CA PHE A 98 9.81 -5.54 4.98
C PHE A 98 9.92 -5.63 6.51
N LEU A 99 9.19 -6.56 7.14
CA LEU A 99 9.23 -6.74 8.59
C LEU A 99 10.65 -7.08 9.08
N ALA A 100 11.34 -7.97 8.36
CA ALA A 100 12.71 -8.34 8.70
C ALA A 100 13.65 -7.13 8.66
N ARG A 101 13.48 -6.25 7.67
CA ARG A 101 14.28 -5.03 7.55
C ARG A 101 13.92 -4.00 8.61
N LEU A 102 12.64 -3.88 8.94
CA LEU A 102 12.17 -2.98 9.99
C LEU A 102 12.80 -3.30 11.35
N GLU A 103 12.97 -4.58 11.66
CA GLU A 103 13.61 -5.03 12.90
C GLU A 103 15.08 -4.61 12.98
N GLN A 104 15.73 -4.31 11.86
CA GLN A 104 17.12 -3.89 11.81
C GLN A 104 17.32 -2.38 11.93
N VAL A 105 16.24 -1.60 11.93
CA VAL A 105 16.34 -0.14 11.99
C VAL A 105 16.75 0.32 13.37
N GLU A 106 17.88 1.01 13.44
CA GLU A 106 18.42 1.53 14.71
C GLU A 106 19.27 2.78 14.41
N PRO A 107 19.02 3.91 15.08
CA PRO A 107 17.89 4.16 15.98
C PRO A 107 16.55 4.25 15.22
N PHE A 108 15.44 3.93 15.90
CA PHE A 108 14.11 3.97 15.32
C PHE A 108 13.23 4.97 16.05
N ASP A 109 12.65 5.91 15.33
CA ASP A 109 11.72 6.89 15.86
C ASP A 109 10.28 6.36 15.73
N LEU A 110 9.80 5.73 16.80
CA LEU A 110 8.48 5.14 16.82
C LEU A 110 7.37 6.18 16.64
N GLU A 111 7.53 7.38 17.19
CA GLU A 111 6.52 8.44 17.06
C GLU A 111 6.36 8.87 15.61
N MET A 112 7.46 9.08 14.89
CA MET A 112 7.40 9.39 13.46
C MET A 112 6.77 8.26 12.66
N ALA A 113 7.12 7.02 12.96
CA ALA A 113 6.55 5.87 12.29
C ALA A 113 5.03 5.79 12.53
N LEU A 114 4.58 6.04 13.76
CA LEU A 114 3.15 6.06 14.08
C LEU A 114 2.42 7.19 13.34
N GLU A 115 3.03 8.35 13.21
CA GLU A 115 2.47 9.45 12.42
C GLU A 115 2.24 9.02 10.98
N GLY A 116 3.22 8.35 10.37
CA GLY A 116 3.10 7.83 9.01
C GLY A 116 1.98 6.79 8.87
N SER A 117 1.87 5.89 9.83
CA SER A 117 0.80 4.89 9.85
C SER A 117 -0.58 5.52 9.99
N LEU A 118 -0.75 6.42 10.96
CA LEU A 118 -2.03 7.09 11.21
C LEU A 118 -2.45 7.95 10.03
N ALA A 119 -1.52 8.68 9.43
CA ALA A 119 -1.81 9.50 8.25
C ALA A 119 -2.24 8.63 7.06
N THR A 120 -1.63 7.46 6.89
CA THR A 120 -1.99 6.53 5.82
C THR A 120 -3.41 5.98 6.04
N PHE A 121 -3.75 5.55 7.25
CA PHE A 121 -5.12 5.12 7.56
C PHE A 121 -6.13 6.25 7.38
N HIS A 122 -5.79 7.45 7.80
CA HIS A 122 -6.67 8.61 7.63
C HIS A 122 -6.92 8.90 6.14
N SER A 123 -5.87 8.86 5.34
CA SER A 123 -5.97 9.03 3.89
C SER A 123 -6.90 7.97 3.28
N ALA A 124 -6.76 6.71 3.69
CA ALA A 124 -7.62 5.63 3.21
C ALA A 124 -9.08 5.86 3.61
N ARG A 125 -9.34 6.26 4.85
CA ARG A 125 -10.70 6.56 5.31
C ARG A 125 -11.36 7.64 4.48
N LEU A 126 -10.64 8.71 4.19
CA LEU A 126 -11.16 9.79 3.36
C LEU A 126 -11.43 9.31 1.93
N ALA A 127 -10.53 8.50 1.37
CA ALA A 127 -10.69 7.95 0.03
C ALA A 127 -11.94 7.07 -0.08
N PHE A 128 -12.30 6.35 0.99
CA PHE A 128 -13.52 5.53 1.03
C PHE A 128 -14.77 6.31 1.47
N GLY A 129 -14.67 7.63 1.61
CA GLY A 129 -15.80 8.48 1.99
C GLY A 129 -16.18 8.41 3.45
N ALA A 130 -15.34 7.82 4.32
CA ALA A 130 -15.58 7.80 5.75
C ALA A 130 -15.29 9.17 6.37
N THR A 131 -16.14 9.64 7.25
CA THR A 131 -15.98 10.92 7.96
C THR A 131 -15.52 10.72 9.39
#